data_1b742366f75bdd7d7a019ac63625af98
#
_entry.id   1b742366f75bdd7d7a019ac63625af98
#
_cell.length_a   1.000
_cell.length_b   1.000
_cell.length_c   1.000
_cell.angle_alpha   90.00
_cell.angle_beta   90.00
_cell.angle_gamma   90.00
#
_symmetry.space_group_name_H-M   'P 1'
#
loop_
_entity.id
_entity.type
_entity.pdbx_description
1 polymer ?
#
loop_
_entity_poly.entity_id
_entity_poly.type
_entity_poly.pdbx_seq_one_letter_code
_entity_poly.pdbx_strand_id
1 'polypeptide(L)'
;LGNMPQIISSIAGNIFGMKGVNNLRLEDVKWPKQIIKSFRGPQFGVEGIRKFMKIKERPLLGSVPKPKVGMNTKEHCNTAYDIWYGGLDLVKDDENLSNQKFNRFEKRLKGCMKIRDKVEKEIGERKSYLINITSETREMIKRAKLVKDYGNEFVMVDILTAGFSGFQTIRNECQDLKLAIHAHRAFHSTFTRNPRHGVSMLVVADIARLIGADNLHIGTVFGKLISPEEEVINLEDEIQKKFVKDGKNRLSEDWYDKKRMFAVSSGGLYPSLIPKVIKILGKDIILQVGGGVHGHRYGTRAGARAVRQIVDATMEGINLKEYSKNNNELKVALRQWG
;
A
#
# COMPACT_ATOMS: atom_id res chain seq x y z
N LEU A 1 10.18 2.60 24.38
CA LEU A 1 9.95 2.50 22.94
C LEU A 1 11.19 2.98 22.18
N GLY A 2 11.47 2.38 21.01
CA GLY A 2 12.52 2.81 20.12
C GLY A 2 12.35 4.27 19.67
N ASN A 3 13.45 4.88 19.23
CA ASN A 3 13.48 6.25 18.73
C ASN A 3 14.11 6.24 17.34
N MET A 4 13.28 6.15 16.30
CA MET A 4 13.75 6.02 14.93
C MET A 4 14.57 7.23 14.45
N PRO A 5 14.20 8.49 14.73
CA PRO A 5 15.03 9.64 14.38
C PRO A 5 16.47 9.55 14.92
N GLN A 6 16.63 9.16 16.19
CA GLN A 6 17.95 8.99 16.81
C GLN A 6 18.76 7.88 16.13
N ILE A 7 18.12 6.75 15.84
CA ILE A 7 18.76 5.60 15.18
C ILE A 7 19.26 6.00 13.80
N ILE A 8 18.43 6.66 12.98
CA ILE A 8 18.83 7.10 11.63
C ILE A 8 19.97 8.11 11.69
N SER A 9 19.94 9.05 12.64
CA SER A 9 21.04 10.00 12.83
C SER A 9 22.33 9.30 13.24
N SER A 10 22.26 8.20 13.99
CA SER A 10 23.42 7.41 14.39
C SER A 10 24.01 6.57 13.23
N ILE A 11 23.15 6.05 12.34
CA ILE A 11 23.58 5.22 11.20
C ILE A 11 24.14 6.09 10.07
N ALA A 12 23.43 7.14 9.69
CA ALA A 12 23.67 7.87 8.45
C ALA A 12 24.14 9.33 8.65
N GLY A 13 24.11 9.89 9.84
CA GLY A 13 24.62 11.20 10.26
C GLY A 13 25.11 12.13 9.15
N ASN A 14 26.35 12.61 9.27
CA ASN A 14 26.98 13.50 8.30
C ASN A 14 27.81 12.79 7.21
N ILE A 15 27.95 11.46 7.29
CA ILE A 15 28.89 10.70 6.45
C ILE A 15 28.62 10.87 4.94
N PHE A 16 27.38 10.99 4.54
CA PHE A 16 26.98 11.17 3.15
C PHE A 16 27.45 12.51 2.54
N GLY A 17 27.76 13.51 3.37
CA GLY A 17 28.26 14.83 2.96
C GLY A 17 29.76 15.01 3.11
N MET A 18 30.52 14.00 3.49
CA MET A 18 31.97 14.13 3.69
C MET A 18 32.72 14.21 2.38
N LYS A 19 33.65 15.18 2.24
CA LYS A 19 34.44 15.39 1.04
C LYS A 19 35.25 14.17 0.56
N GLY A 20 35.66 13.30 1.49
CA GLY A 20 36.38 12.05 1.20
C GLY A 20 35.52 10.94 0.61
N VAL A 21 34.21 11.13 0.52
CA VAL A 21 33.26 10.11 0.07
C VAL A 21 32.55 10.60 -1.19
N ASN A 22 32.95 10.08 -2.35
CA ASN A 22 32.33 10.47 -3.63
C ASN A 22 30.92 9.88 -3.82
N ASN A 23 30.74 8.64 -3.43
CA ASN A 23 29.46 7.93 -3.50
C ASN A 23 29.33 7.02 -2.28
N LEU A 24 28.21 7.10 -1.60
CA LEU A 24 27.88 6.24 -0.47
C LEU A 24 26.41 5.83 -0.54
N ARG A 25 26.15 4.55 -0.39
CA ARG A 25 24.78 4.03 -0.35
C ARG A 25 24.60 3.13 0.88
N LEU A 26 23.59 3.39 1.66
CA LEU A 26 23.13 2.48 2.70
C LEU A 26 22.26 1.43 2.04
N GLU A 27 22.78 0.21 1.88
CA GLU A 27 22.06 -0.86 1.19
C GLU A 27 21.13 -1.61 2.13
N ASP A 28 21.59 -1.90 3.36
CA ASP A 28 20.82 -2.62 4.35
C ASP A 28 21.34 -2.36 5.77
N VAL A 29 20.57 -2.77 6.78
CA VAL A 29 20.91 -2.67 8.21
C VAL A 29 20.56 -3.97 8.90
N LYS A 30 21.55 -4.57 9.57
CA LYS A 30 21.30 -5.67 10.51
C LYS A 30 20.79 -5.10 11.84
N TRP A 31 19.53 -5.34 12.14
CA TRP A 31 18.91 -4.79 13.34
C TRP A 31 19.19 -5.65 14.59
N PRO A 32 19.81 -5.12 15.64
CA PRO A 32 19.93 -5.85 16.90
C PRO A 32 18.56 -6.22 17.47
N LYS A 33 18.46 -7.42 18.06
CA LYS A 33 17.22 -7.93 18.67
C LYS A 33 16.57 -6.91 19.64
N GLN A 34 17.40 -6.21 20.43
CA GLN A 34 16.93 -5.20 21.38
C GLN A 34 16.25 -4.02 20.65
N ILE A 35 16.79 -3.60 19.50
CA ILE A 35 16.20 -2.54 18.67
C ILE A 35 14.86 -3.03 18.12
N ILE A 36 14.81 -4.22 17.52
CA ILE A 36 13.56 -4.79 16.98
C ILE A 36 12.49 -4.83 18.07
N LYS A 37 12.82 -5.36 19.25
CA LYS A 37 11.89 -5.46 20.38
C LYS A 37 11.45 -4.12 20.96
N SER A 38 12.24 -3.06 20.77
CA SER A 38 11.91 -1.72 21.27
C SER A 38 10.82 -1.00 20.46
N PHE A 39 10.50 -1.48 19.26
CA PHE A 39 9.44 -0.94 18.42
C PHE A 39 8.16 -1.76 18.52
N ARG A 40 7.02 -1.15 18.22
CA ARG A 40 5.70 -1.82 18.25
C ARG A 40 5.52 -2.81 17.10
N GLY A 41 6.05 -2.48 15.92
CA GLY A 41 5.75 -3.21 14.69
C GLY A 41 4.31 -3.06 14.21
N PRO A 42 3.90 -3.80 13.17
CA PRO A 42 2.54 -3.76 12.62
C PRO A 42 1.48 -4.13 13.67
N GLN A 43 0.38 -3.38 13.68
CA GLN A 43 -0.70 -3.61 14.64
C GLN A 43 -1.56 -4.80 14.26
N PHE A 44 -2.01 -4.82 13.04
CA PHE A 44 -2.89 -5.87 12.50
C PHE A 44 -2.11 -6.88 11.68
N GLY A 45 -1.23 -6.38 10.80
CA GLY A 45 -0.52 -7.22 9.85
C GLY A 45 -1.44 -7.93 8.88
N VAL A 46 -0.92 -8.92 8.16
CA VAL A 46 -1.67 -9.69 7.17
C VAL A 46 -2.91 -10.36 7.80
N GLU A 47 -2.72 -11.06 8.92
CA GLU A 47 -3.76 -11.85 9.57
C GLU A 47 -4.90 -10.96 10.11
N GLY A 48 -4.55 -9.85 10.75
CA GLY A 48 -5.52 -8.91 11.29
C GLY A 48 -6.35 -8.23 10.21
N ILE A 49 -5.71 -7.80 9.12
CA ILE A 49 -6.40 -7.19 7.97
C ILE A 49 -7.33 -8.21 7.31
N ARG A 50 -6.88 -9.43 7.05
CA ARG A 50 -7.72 -10.49 6.51
C ARG A 50 -8.94 -10.76 7.39
N LYS A 51 -8.76 -10.74 8.71
CA LYS A 51 -9.85 -10.96 9.68
C LYS A 51 -10.93 -9.90 9.57
N PHE A 52 -10.60 -8.60 9.57
CA PHE A 52 -11.63 -7.56 9.52
C PHE A 52 -12.18 -7.31 8.10
N MET A 53 -11.37 -7.54 7.05
CA MET A 53 -11.86 -7.50 5.66
C MET A 53 -12.67 -8.74 5.27
N LYS A 54 -12.60 -9.83 6.05
CA LYS A 54 -13.25 -11.13 5.77
C LYS A 54 -12.82 -11.75 4.44
N ILE A 55 -11.57 -11.54 4.03
CA ILE A 55 -10.99 -12.07 2.78
C ILE A 55 -9.82 -12.97 3.14
N LYS A 56 -9.95 -14.29 2.87
CA LYS A 56 -8.98 -15.30 3.30
C LYS A 56 -8.06 -15.80 2.18
N GLU A 57 -8.62 -16.07 1.01
CA GLU A 57 -7.97 -16.95 0.02
C GLU A 57 -7.51 -16.23 -1.26
N ARG A 58 -7.68 -14.94 -1.38
CA ARG A 58 -7.24 -14.14 -2.53
C ARG A 58 -6.48 -12.88 -2.12
N PRO A 59 -5.72 -12.25 -3.04
CA PRO A 59 -5.23 -10.89 -2.85
C PRO A 59 -6.36 -9.91 -2.52
N LEU A 60 -6.04 -8.87 -1.74
CA LEU A 60 -6.92 -7.71 -1.64
C LEU A 60 -6.76 -6.84 -2.89
N LEU A 61 -7.86 -6.25 -3.33
CA LEU A 61 -7.93 -5.46 -4.55
C LEU A 61 -8.23 -4.01 -4.23
N GLY A 62 -7.44 -3.09 -4.77
CA GLY A 62 -7.64 -1.67 -4.56
C GLY A 62 -7.50 -0.85 -5.83
N SER A 63 -8.10 0.34 -5.81
CA SER A 63 -7.90 1.35 -6.85
C SER A 63 -7.83 2.75 -6.26
N VAL A 64 -7.20 3.66 -7.01
CA VAL A 64 -7.11 5.09 -6.70
C VAL A 64 -8.04 5.83 -7.64
N PRO A 65 -9.03 6.60 -7.15
CA PRO A 65 -9.88 7.42 -8.02
C PRO A 65 -9.08 8.30 -8.99
N LYS A 66 -9.50 8.33 -10.25
CA LYS A 66 -8.87 9.11 -11.33
C LYS A 66 -9.90 9.99 -12.02
N PRO A 67 -9.51 11.22 -12.44
CA PRO A 67 -8.19 11.84 -12.38
C PRO A 67 -7.75 12.15 -10.95
N LYS A 68 -6.44 12.08 -10.66
CA LYS A 68 -5.89 12.26 -9.31
C LYS A 68 -6.00 13.69 -8.77
N VAL A 69 -6.16 14.67 -9.64
CA VAL A 69 -6.29 16.10 -9.33
C VAL A 69 -7.53 16.65 -10.02
N GLY A 70 -8.26 17.52 -9.33
CA GLY A 70 -9.39 18.27 -9.88
C GLY A 70 -10.78 17.70 -9.56
N MET A 71 -10.91 16.43 -9.20
CA MET A 71 -12.21 15.88 -8.77
C MET A 71 -12.70 16.56 -7.49
N ASN A 72 -13.95 17.04 -7.52
CA ASN A 72 -14.62 17.47 -6.29
C ASN A 72 -15.07 16.26 -5.45
N THR A 73 -15.54 16.51 -4.23
CA THR A 73 -15.94 15.45 -3.31
C THR A 73 -17.02 14.52 -3.86
N LYS A 74 -18.01 15.05 -4.60
CA LYS A 74 -19.10 14.26 -5.17
C LYS A 74 -18.59 13.31 -6.26
N GLU A 75 -17.77 13.82 -7.15
CA GLU A 75 -17.13 13.01 -8.21
C GLU A 75 -16.23 11.92 -7.64
N HIS A 76 -15.43 12.25 -6.61
CA HIS A 76 -14.60 11.30 -5.91
C HIS A 76 -15.43 10.17 -5.27
N CYS A 77 -16.51 10.51 -4.57
CA CYS A 77 -17.42 9.54 -3.95
C CYS A 77 -18.12 8.65 -5.00
N ASN A 78 -18.53 9.21 -6.13
CA ASN A 78 -19.13 8.43 -7.22
C ASN A 78 -18.11 7.43 -7.81
N THR A 79 -16.88 7.87 -8.01
CA THR A 79 -15.80 6.98 -8.48
C THR A 79 -15.49 5.89 -7.45
N ALA A 80 -15.48 6.22 -6.16
CA ALA A 80 -15.32 5.24 -5.09
C ALA A 80 -16.47 4.21 -5.08
N TYR A 81 -17.72 4.65 -5.30
CA TYR A 81 -18.85 3.75 -5.46
C TYR A 81 -18.62 2.75 -6.59
N ASP A 82 -18.22 3.21 -7.77
CA ASP A 82 -17.98 2.36 -8.94
C ASP A 82 -16.84 1.36 -8.71
N ILE A 83 -15.77 1.77 -8.01
CA ILE A 83 -14.67 0.89 -7.65
C ILE A 83 -15.16 -0.23 -6.73
N TRP A 84 -15.81 0.11 -5.61
CA TRP A 84 -16.29 -0.87 -4.63
C TRP A 84 -17.41 -1.76 -5.18
N TYR A 85 -18.40 -1.17 -5.87
CA TYR A 85 -19.52 -1.91 -6.46
C TYR A 85 -19.06 -2.84 -7.59
N GLY A 86 -17.98 -2.47 -8.30
CA GLY A 86 -17.32 -3.32 -9.28
C GLY A 86 -16.58 -4.52 -8.70
N GLY A 87 -16.46 -4.62 -7.36
CA GLY A 87 -15.93 -5.79 -6.67
C GLY A 87 -14.53 -5.61 -6.07
N LEU A 88 -13.94 -4.39 -6.11
CA LEU A 88 -12.70 -4.13 -5.39
C LEU A 88 -12.97 -3.91 -3.90
N ASP A 89 -11.98 -4.22 -3.06
CA ASP A 89 -12.08 -4.19 -1.60
C ASP A 89 -11.75 -2.81 -1.02
N LEU A 90 -10.79 -2.14 -1.64
CA LEU A 90 -10.16 -0.94 -1.12
C LEU A 90 -10.24 0.22 -2.12
N VAL A 91 -10.66 1.37 -1.66
CA VAL A 91 -10.43 2.65 -2.34
C VAL A 91 -9.32 3.39 -1.62
N LYS A 92 -8.34 3.90 -2.36
CA LYS A 92 -7.18 4.62 -1.82
C LYS A 92 -7.15 6.04 -2.34
N ASP A 93 -6.90 7.02 -1.46
CA ASP A 93 -6.56 8.37 -1.90
C ASP A 93 -5.24 8.38 -2.69
N ASP A 94 -5.13 9.29 -3.64
CA ASP A 94 -3.85 9.61 -4.25
C ASP A 94 -2.92 10.30 -3.21
N GLU A 95 -1.61 10.09 -3.31
CA GLU A 95 -0.61 10.72 -2.44
C GLU A 95 -0.67 12.26 -2.49
N ASN A 96 -1.16 12.82 -3.60
CA ASN A 96 -1.32 14.26 -3.77
C ASN A 96 -2.65 14.79 -3.19
N LEU A 97 -3.54 13.93 -2.72
CA LEU A 97 -4.85 14.33 -2.19
C LEU A 97 -4.86 14.24 -0.66
N SER A 98 -4.67 15.36 0.01
CA SER A 98 -4.78 15.46 1.47
C SER A 98 -6.00 16.32 1.86
N ASN A 99 -5.94 17.65 1.75
CA ASN A 99 -7.02 18.55 2.13
C ASN A 99 -7.17 19.75 1.17
N GLN A 100 -7.21 19.51 -0.13
CA GLN A 100 -7.33 20.55 -1.14
C GLN A 100 -8.69 21.24 -1.11
N LYS A 101 -8.75 22.50 -1.58
CA LYS A 101 -9.98 23.32 -1.58
C LYS A 101 -11.13 22.65 -2.32
N PHE A 102 -10.84 22.01 -3.45
CA PHE A 102 -11.84 21.34 -4.29
C PHE A 102 -12.33 20.00 -3.72
N ASN A 103 -11.57 19.38 -2.78
CA ASN A 103 -11.92 18.10 -2.17
C ASN A 103 -11.42 18.00 -0.72
N ARG A 104 -12.16 18.65 0.18
CA ARG A 104 -11.81 18.74 1.60
C ARG A 104 -11.83 17.39 2.29
N PHE A 105 -10.84 17.15 3.17
CA PHE A 105 -10.63 15.89 3.87
C PHE A 105 -11.90 15.38 4.56
N GLU A 106 -12.48 16.14 5.45
CA GLU A 106 -13.66 15.72 6.23
C GLU A 106 -14.88 15.46 5.35
N LYS A 107 -15.15 16.34 4.35
CA LYS A 107 -16.26 16.13 3.41
C LYS A 107 -16.08 14.84 2.61
N ARG A 108 -14.86 14.56 2.16
CA ARG A 108 -14.50 13.34 1.43
C ARG A 108 -14.65 12.10 2.31
N LEU A 109 -14.10 12.14 3.55
CA LEU A 109 -14.26 11.06 4.52
C LEU A 109 -15.73 10.72 4.73
N LYS A 110 -16.53 11.70 5.16
CA LYS A 110 -17.97 11.54 5.39
C LYS A 110 -18.71 10.97 4.17
N GLY A 111 -18.41 11.52 2.99
CA GLY A 111 -19.03 11.07 1.73
C GLY A 111 -18.67 9.63 1.38
N CYS A 112 -17.39 9.30 1.40
CA CYS A 112 -16.91 7.94 1.08
C CYS A 112 -17.39 6.90 2.10
N MET A 113 -17.45 7.23 3.40
CA MET A 113 -17.96 6.29 4.40
C MET A 113 -19.45 5.98 4.19
N LYS A 114 -20.28 6.99 3.88
CA LYS A 114 -21.68 6.76 3.52
C LYS A 114 -21.83 5.87 2.27
N ILE A 115 -20.97 6.07 1.27
CA ILE A 115 -20.96 5.26 0.05
C ILE A 115 -20.50 3.84 0.33
N ARG A 116 -19.44 3.67 1.16
CA ARG A 116 -18.96 2.35 1.60
C ARG A 116 -20.09 1.55 2.24
N ASP A 117 -20.75 2.14 3.21
CA ASP A 117 -21.83 1.46 3.97
C ASP A 117 -23.00 1.08 3.05
N LYS A 118 -23.31 1.92 2.06
CA LYS A 118 -24.30 1.62 1.02
C LYS A 118 -23.88 0.40 0.20
N VAL A 119 -22.64 0.39 -0.32
CA VAL A 119 -22.13 -0.71 -1.15
C VAL A 119 -22.06 -2.01 -0.35
N GLU A 120 -21.58 -1.98 0.91
CA GLU A 120 -21.54 -3.16 1.76
C GLU A 120 -22.93 -3.80 1.94
N LYS A 121 -23.98 -2.97 2.07
CA LYS A 121 -25.37 -3.46 2.16
C LYS A 121 -25.86 -4.05 0.83
N GLU A 122 -25.46 -3.47 -0.30
CA GLU A 122 -25.91 -3.90 -1.63
C GLU A 122 -25.26 -5.21 -2.08
N ILE A 123 -24.00 -5.44 -1.73
CA ILE A 123 -23.21 -6.58 -2.25
C ILE A 123 -22.81 -7.61 -1.17
N GLY A 124 -23.01 -7.31 0.11
CA GLY A 124 -22.68 -8.25 1.22
C GLY A 124 -21.18 -8.44 1.50
N GLU A 125 -20.29 -7.67 0.88
CA GLU A 125 -18.84 -7.74 1.07
C GLU A 125 -18.30 -6.55 1.85
N ARG A 126 -17.28 -6.78 2.69
CA ARG A 126 -16.57 -5.71 3.42
C ARG A 126 -15.77 -4.84 2.45
N LYS A 127 -15.83 -3.53 2.66
CA LYS A 127 -15.08 -2.51 1.91
C LYS A 127 -14.36 -1.59 2.88
N SER A 128 -13.22 -1.02 2.49
CA SER A 128 -12.53 -0.05 3.33
C SER A 128 -11.88 1.06 2.51
N TYR A 129 -11.55 2.16 3.20
CA TYR A 129 -11.02 3.37 2.59
C TYR A 129 -9.62 3.66 3.14
N LEU A 130 -8.62 3.70 2.26
CA LEU A 130 -7.26 4.11 2.58
C LEU A 130 -7.14 5.62 2.42
N ILE A 131 -7.71 6.37 3.37
CA ILE A 131 -7.78 7.83 3.32
C ILE A 131 -6.44 8.45 3.72
N ASN A 132 -5.94 9.40 2.93
CA ASN A 132 -4.68 10.08 3.16
C ASN A 132 -4.80 11.14 4.26
N ILE A 133 -4.23 10.83 5.43
CA ILE A 133 -4.17 11.76 6.57
C ILE A 133 -2.91 12.62 6.57
N THR A 134 -1.96 12.40 5.64
CA THR A 134 -0.65 13.06 5.62
C THR A 134 -0.77 14.57 5.73
N SER A 135 -0.12 15.12 6.75
CA SER A 135 -0.11 16.54 7.09
C SER A 135 0.98 16.83 8.14
N GLU A 136 0.96 17.98 8.76
CA GLU A 136 1.66 18.27 10.01
C GLU A 136 1.20 17.27 11.10
N THR A 137 2.09 16.87 12.00
CA THR A 137 1.87 15.75 12.93
C THR A 137 0.61 15.89 13.79
N ARG A 138 0.36 17.07 14.35
CA ARG A 138 -0.84 17.32 15.17
C ARG A 138 -2.13 17.23 14.36
N GLU A 139 -2.08 17.69 13.11
CA GLU A 139 -3.21 17.57 12.20
C GLU A 139 -3.44 16.12 11.78
N MET A 140 -2.38 15.34 11.56
CA MET A 140 -2.52 13.89 11.31
C MET A 140 -3.20 13.17 12.46
N ILE A 141 -2.88 13.50 13.72
CA ILE A 141 -3.54 12.94 14.91
C ILE A 141 -5.04 13.27 14.91
N LYS A 142 -5.41 14.52 14.65
CA LYS A 142 -6.82 14.94 14.56
C LYS A 142 -7.57 14.17 13.48
N ARG A 143 -6.95 14.03 12.31
CA ARG A 143 -7.54 13.28 11.18
C ARG A 143 -7.69 11.81 11.50
N ALA A 144 -6.71 11.18 12.15
CA ALA A 144 -6.81 9.78 12.57
C ALA A 144 -7.98 9.56 13.53
N LYS A 145 -8.18 10.44 14.52
CA LYS A 145 -9.34 10.41 15.42
C LYS A 145 -10.66 10.54 14.64
N LEU A 146 -10.75 11.51 13.73
CA LEU A 146 -11.91 11.68 12.88
C LEU A 146 -12.20 10.46 12.02
N VAL A 147 -11.17 9.82 11.45
CA VAL A 147 -11.30 8.56 10.69
C VAL A 147 -11.90 7.46 11.54
N LYS A 148 -11.46 7.35 12.80
CA LYS A 148 -12.02 6.42 13.77
C LYS A 148 -13.48 6.70 14.07
N ASP A 149 -13.85 7.97 14.29
CA ASP A 149 -15.22 8.39 14.61
C ASP A 149 -16.19 8.08 13.47
N TYR A 150 -15.74 8.15 12.23
CA TYR A 150 -16.52 7.72 11.05
C TYR A 150 -16.51 6.20 10.81
N GLY A 151 -15.87 5.40 11.67
CA GLY A 151 -15.90 3.93 11.61
C GLY A 151 -15.09 3.31 10.48
N ASN A 152 -14.04 4.00 9.99
CA ASN A 152 -13.11 3.40 9.05
C ASN A 152 -12.02 2.62 9.78
N GLU A 153 -11.41 1.66 9.12
CA GLU A 153 -10.39 0.76 9.69
C GLU A 153 -8.96 1.15 9.31
N PHE A 154 -8.78 2.01 8.30
CA PHE A 154 -7.46 2.39 7.77
C PHE A 154 -7.23 3.89 7.78
N VAL A 155 -5.96 4.24 7.93
CA VAL A 155 -5.39 5.52 7.52
C VAL A 155 -4.25 5.28 6.53
N MET A 156 -4.04 6.19 5.60
CA MET A 156 -2.87 6.22 4.73
C MET A 156 -1.92 7.33 5.18
N VAL A 157 -0.63 7.03 5.19
CA VAL A 157 0.45 7.98 5.51
C VAL A 157 1.55 7.88 4.44
N ASP A 158 1.93 9.00 3.86
CA ASP A 158 3.13 9.15 3.04
C ASP A 158 4.35 9.24 3.97
N ILE A 159 4.93 8.11 4.31
CA ILE A 159 5.86 7.96 5.45
C ILE A 159 7.14 8.77 5.34
N LEU A 160 7.61 9.05 4.12
CA LEU A 160 8.82 9.85 3.91
C LEU A 160 8.52 11.35 3.93
N THR A 161 7.40 11.79 3.38
CA THR A 161 7.01 13.21 3.43
C THR A 161 6.52 13.64 4.80
N ALA A 162 5.87 12.75 5.56
CA ALA A 162 5.54 12.95 6.98
C ALA A 162 6.78 12.90 7.88
N GLY A 163 7.84 12.23 7.43
CA GLY A 163 9.02 11.92 8.20
C GLY A 163 8.81 10.78 9.20
N PHE A 164 9.87 10.07 9.51
CA PHE A 164 9.81 8.89 10.40
C PHE A 164 9.34 9.23 11.83
N SER A 165 9.62 10.44 12.32
CA SER A 165 9.11 10.92 13.60
C SER A 165 7.58 11.05 13.59
N GLY A 166 7.04 11.73 12.59
CA GLY A 166 5.59 11.87 12.40
C GLY A 166 4.91 10.53 12.21
N PHE A 167 5.50 9.65 11.40
CA PHE A 167 5.00 8.29 11.20
C PHE A 167 4.99 7.47 12.50
N GLN A 168 6.08 7.53 13.31
CA GLN A 168 6.13 6.84 14.59
C GLN A 168 5.08 7.37 15.58
N THR A 169 4.85 8.69 15.60
CA THR A 169 3.79 9.30 16.41
C THR A 169 2.42 8.78 16.00
N ILE A 170 2.12 8.77 14.69
CA ILE A 170 0.84 8.26 14.19
C ILE A 170 0.67 6.77 14.47
N ARG A 171 1.75 5.97 14.39
CA ARG A 171 1.66 4.56 14.79
C ARG A 171 1.26 4.37 16.26
N ASN A 172 1.77 5.22 17.14
CA ASN A 172 1.40 5.18 18.55
C ASN A 172 -0.08 5.56 18.75
N GLU A 173 -0.56 6.61 18.13
CA GLU A 173 -1.97 7.02 18.18
C GLU A 173 -2.90 5.96 17.58
N CYS A 174 -2.54 5.37 16.45
CA CYS A 174 -3.32 4.32 15.80
C CYS A 174 -3.43 3.04 16.65
N GLN A 175 -2.49 2.80 17.59
CA GLN A 175 -2.59 1.69 18.54
C GLN A 175 -3.89 1.77 19.36
N ASP A 176 -4.17 2.93 19.92
CA ASP A 176 -5.32 3.14 20.79
C ASP A 176 -6.61 3.30 19.96
N LEU A 177 -6.51 3.94 18.81
CA LEU A 177 -7.62 4.11 17.86
C LEU A 177 -7.99 2.81 17.13
N LYS A 178 -7.13 1.78 17.19
CA LYS A 178 -7.28 0.51 16.45
C LYS A 178 -7.45 0.75 14.94
N LEU A 179 -6.55 1.56 14.37
CA LEU A 179 -6.48 1.84 12.94
C LEU A 179 -5.27 1.17 12.31
N ALA A 180 -5.46 0.52 11.18
CA ALA A 180 -4.38 -0.02 10.36
C ALA A 180 -3.73 1.10 9.55
N ILE A 181 -2.40 1.04 9.40
CA ILE A 181 -1.64 2.04 8.64
C ILE A 181 -1.24 1.50 7.28
N HIS A 182 -1.75 2.14 6.24
CA HIS A 182 -1.29 1.99 4.87
C HIS A 182 -0.13 2.94 4.61
N ALA A 183 1.10 2.40 4.55
CA ALA A 183 2.29 3.18 4.28
C ALA A 183 2.49 3.38 2.77
N HIS A 184 2.38 4.61 2.32
CA HIS A 184 2.74 5.00 0.97
C HIS A 184 4.16 5.57 0.94
N ARG A 185 4.92 5.28 -0.11
CA ARG A 185 6.33 5.65 -0.24
C ARG A 185 6.60 6.85 -1.15
N ALA A 186 5.64 7.80 -1.25
CA ALA A 186 5.87 9.04 -1.99
C ALA A 186 7.21 9.66 -1.60
N PHE A 187 7.90 10.26 -2.57
CA PHE A 187 9.22 10.88 -2.40
C PHE A 187 10.41 9.89 -2.27
N HIS A 188 10.18 8.57 -2.16
CA HIS A 188 11.27 7.60 -1.94
C HIS A 188 12.36 7.66 -3.02
N SER A 189 11.99 7.86 -4.27
CA SER A 189 12.94 7.79 -5.39
C SER A 189 14.04 8.86 -5.33
N THR A 190 13.84 9.95 -4.58
CA THR A 190 14.89 10.94 -4.32
C THR A 190 16.06 10.34 -3.54
N PHE A 191 15.81 9.34 -2.72
CA PHE A 191 16.81 8.63 -1.90
C PHE A 191 17.23 7.30 -2.50
N THR A 192 16.30 6.58 -3.16
CA THR A 192 16.48 5.17 -3.48
C THR A 192 16.89 4.89 -4.92
N ARG A 193 16.71 5.85 -5.84
CA ARG A 193 16.90 5.60 -7.27
C ARG A 193 18.35 5.48 -7.73
N ASN A 194 19.25 6.24 -7.12
CA ASN A 194 20.67 6.20 -7.51
C ASN A 194 21.32 4.93 -6.94
N PRO A 195 21.86 4.03 -7.79
CA PRO A 195 22.45 2.77 -7.31
C PRO A 195 23.79 2.94 -6.59
N ARG A 196 24.39 4.12 -6.62
CA ARG A 196 25.70 4.40 -6.01
C ARG A 196 25.63 5.36 -4.83
N HIS A 197 24.52 6.10 -4.65
CA HIS A 197 24.42 7.11 -3.60
C HIS A 197 22.99 7.18 -3.05
N GLY A 198 22.84 7.23 -1.72
CA GLY A 198 21.56 7.38 -1.05
C GLY A 198 21.24 6.22 -0.13
N VAL A 199 19.95 5.84 -0.05
CA VAL A 199 19.45 4.80 0.83
C VAL A 199 18.61 3.82 0.03
N SER A 200 18.76 2.52 0.23
CA SER A 200 17.95 1.52 -0.47
C SER A 200 16.48 1.57 -0.04
N MET A 201 15.59 1.05 -0.87
CA MET A 201 14.19 0.87 -0.48
C MET A 201 14.04 -0.21 0.60
N LEU A 202 15.01 -1.14 0.71
CA LEU A 202 15.04 -2.18 1.73
C LEU A 202 15.10 -1.57 3.13
N VAL A 203 16.04 -0.65 3.37
CA VAL A 203 16.15 0.09 4.65
C VAL A 203 14.86 0.85 4.98
N VAL A 204 14.20 1.43 3.98
CA VAL A 204 12.90 2.10 4.19
C VAL A 204 11.81 1.10 4.57
N ALA A 205 11.83 -0.10 3.98
CA ALA A 205 10.88 -1.18 4.31
C ALA A 205 11.08 -1.70 5.74
N ASP A 206 12.33 -1.87 6.16
CA ASP A 206 12.67 -2.23 7.54
C ASP A 206 12.17 -1.21 8.55
N ILE A 207 12.44 0.06 8.29
CA ILE A 207 11.96 1.16 9.14
C ILE A 207 10.45 1.15 9.22
N ALA A 208 9.76 0.92 8.09
CA ALA A 208 8.31 0.85 8.06
C ALA A 208 7.78 -0.33 8.89
N ARG A 209 8.46 -1.50 8.85
CA ARG A 209 8.10 -2.67 9.66
C ARG A 209 8.41 -2.47 11.14
N LEU A 210 9.57 -1.90 11.47
CA LEU A 210 9.94 -1.58 12.86
C LEU A 210 8.93 -0.62 13.49
N ILE A 211 8.68 0.53 12.85
CA ILE A 211 7.73 1.51 13.36
C ILE A 211 6.33 0.89 13.42
N GLY A 212 5.88 0.22 12.35
CA GLY A 212 4.67 -0.58 12.37
C GLY A 212 3.60 -0.18 11.37
N ALA A 213 3.94 -0.07 10.10
CA ALA A 213 2.95 -0.10 9.02
C ALA A 213 2.31 -1.49 8.93
N ASP A 214 1.04 -1.55 8.57
CA ASP A 214 0.33 -2.82 8.34
C ASP A 214 0.43 -3.27 6.87
N ASN A 215 0.63 -2.32 5.95
CA ASN A 215 0.97 -2.60 4.57
C ASN A 215 1.89 -1.52 3.98
N LEU A 216 2.69 -1.87 2.97
CA LEU A 216 3.68 -1.00 2.35
C LEU A 216 3.71 -1.19 0.83
N HIS A 217 3.76 -0.09 0.09
CA HIS A 217 4.03 -0.10 -1.34
C HIS A 217 5.45 -0.59 -1.63
N ILE A 218 5.57 -1.68 -2.40
CA ILE A 218 6.86 -2.27 -2.78
C ILE A 218 7.20 -2.11 -4.27
N GLY A 219 6.27 -1.58 -5.07
CA GLY A 219 6.37 -1.56 -6.52
C GLY A 219 5.63 -2.72 -7.17
N THR A 220 5.99 -3.04 -8.38
CA THR A 220 5.44 -4.20 -9.09
C THR A 220 6.53 -4.85 -9.92
N VAL A 221 6.47 -6.17 -10.04
CA VAL A 221 7.40 -6.96 -10.86
C VAL A 221 7.26 -6.60 -12.35
N PHE A 222 6.06 -6.21 -12.76
CA PHE A 222 5.74 -5.81 -14.13
C PHE A 222 5.05 -4.43 -14.13
N GLY A 223 5.45 -3.52 -15.01
CA GLY A 223 4.78 -2.22 -15.11
C GLY A 223 5.67 -1.09 -15.61
N LYS A 224 5.20 0.16 -15.44
CA LYS A 224 5.90 1.36 -15.93
C LYS A 224 7.07 1.82 -15.05
N LEU A 225 7.12 1.40 -13.80
CA LEU A 225 8.18 1.77 -12.86
C LEU A 225 9.30 0.75 -12.95
N ILE A 226 10.53 1.23 -13.07
CA ILE A 226 11.72 0.40 -13.11
C ILE A 226 12.02 -0.06 -11.68
N SER A 227 11.56 -1.26 -11.33
CA SER A 227 12.05 -1.99 -10.17
C SER A 227 12.45 -3.37 -10.67
N PRO A 228 13.71 -3.79 -10.51
CA PRO A 228 14.11 -5.15 -10.82
C PRO A 228 13.22 -6.15 -10.06
N GLU A 229 12.89 -7.27 -10.70
CA GLU A 229 12.06 -8.32 -10.07
C GLU A 229 12.64 -8.75 -8.73
N GLU A 230 13.96 -8.94 -8.67
CA GLU A 230 14.68 -9.30 -7.44
C GLU A 230 14.49 -8.27 -6.32
N GLU A 231 14.47 -6.96 -6.62
CA GLU A 231 14.23 -5.92 -5.62
C GLU A 231 12.82 -6.02 -5.03
N VAL A 232 11.82 -6.25 -5.87
CA VAL A 232 10.42 -6.38 -5.42
C VAL A 232 10.24 -7.61 -4.54
N ILE A 233 10.83 -8.75 -4.93
CA ILE A 233 10.81 -9.99 -4.14
C ILE A 233 11.54 -9.79 -2.82
N ASN A 234 12.71 -9.14 -2.83
CA ASN A 234 13.46 -8.86 -1.61
C ASN A 234 12.67 -7.98 -0.64
N LEU A 235 11.97 -6.96 -1.15
CA LEU A 235 11.10 -6.11 -0.33
C LEU A 235 9.91 -6.87 0.25
N GLU A 236 9.30 -7.76 -0.53
CA GLU A 236 8.22 -8.63 -0.04
C GLU A 236 8.71 -9.54 1.07
N ASP A 237 9.83 -10.23 0.84
CA ASP A 237 10.46 -11.11 1.83
C ASP A 237 10.71 -10.37 3.15
N GLU A 238 11.27 -9.17 3.08
CA GLU A 238 11.64 -8.36 4.24
C GLU A 238 10.44 -7.97 5.09
N ILE A 239 9.33 -7.65 4.46
CA ILE A 239 8.13 -7.24 5.21
C ILE A 239 7.20 -8.39 5.57
N GLN A 240 7.38 -9.59 4.96
CA GLN A 240 6.47 -10.73 5.18
C GLN A 240 7.11 -11.89 5.94
N LYS A 241 8.38 -12.20 5.70
CA LYS A 241 9.02 -13.36 6.33
C LYS A 241 9.38 -13.08 7.79
N LYS A 242 9.33 -14.12 8.62
CA LYS A 242 9.84 -14.08 10.00
C LYS A 242 11.37 -14.06 10.00
N PHE A 243 11.98 -14.83 9.12
CA PHE A 243 13.42 -14.87 8.93
C PHE A 243 13.75 -14.64 7.45
N VAL A 244 14.65 -13.71 7.20
CA VAL A 244 15.17 -13.35 5.89
C VAL A 244 16.62 -13.83 5.79
N LYS A 245 16.98 -14.46 4.67
CA LYS A 245 18.35 -14.94 4.42
C LYS A 245 19.20 -13.85 3.79
N ASP A 246 20.52 -13.97 3.96
CA ASP A 246 21.49 -13.17 3.23
C ASP A 246 21.24 -13.25 1.72
N GLY A 247 21.50 -12.16 1.02
CA GLY A 247 21.41 -12.06 -0.42
C GLY A 247 22.28 -10.94 -0.96
N LYS A 248 22.19 -10.68 -2.25
CA LYS A 248 22.87 -9.53 -2.84
C LYS A 248 22.33 -8.24 -2.23
N ASN A 249 23.19 -7.44 -1.61
CA ASN A 249 22.84 -6.19 -0.93
C ASN A 249 21.76 -6.36 0.15
N ARG A 250 21.65 -7.52 0.76
CA ARG A 250 20.70 -7.84 1.83
C ARG A 250 21.38 -8.69 2.89
N LEU A 251 21.25 -8.29 4.14
CA LEU A 251 21.71 -9.02 5.32
C LEU A 251 20.61 -9.95 5.83
N SER A 252 21.01 -11.04 6.49
CA SER A 252 20.01 -11.89 7.14
C SER A 252 19.36 -11.18 8.31
N GLU A 253 18.03 -11.30 8.46
CA GLU A 253 17.31 -10.69 9.56
C GLU A 253 16.31 -11.66 10.20
N ASP A 254 16.22 -11.66 11.53
CA ASP A 254 15.15 -12.33 12.29
C ASP A 254 14.22 -11.27 12.87
N TRP A 255 12.99 -11.24 12.35
CA TRP A 255 11.96 -10.30 12.77
C TRP A 255 11.25 -10.70 14.08
N TYR A 256 11.62 -11.84 14.66
CA TYR A 256 11.11 -12.37 15.92
C TYR A 256 9.59 -12.43 15.99
N ASP A 257 8.98 -11.56 16.80
CA ASP A 257 7.55 -11.45 17.04
C ASP A 257 6.84 -10.38 16.19
N LYS A 258 7.57 -9.70 15.29
CA LYS A 258 6.97 -8.69 14.42
C LYS A 258 6.05 -9.33 13.40
N LYS A 259 4.82 -8.83 13.34
CA LYS A 259 3.82 -9.31 12.38
C LYS A 259 4.27 -9.07 10.94
N ARG A 260 3.72 -9.88 10.05
CA ARG A 260 3.87 -9.73 8.60
C ARG A 260 3.04 -8.55 8.12
N MET A 261 3.57 -7.78 7.17
CA MET A 261 2.84 -6.70 6.50
C MET A 261 2.29 -7.17 5.16
N PHE A 262 1.19 -6.58 4.69
CA PHE A 262 0.80 -6.75 3.29
C PHE A 262 1.76 -6.00 2.37
N ALA A 263 2.28 -6.69 1.37
CA ALA A 263 2.97 -6.06 0.26
C ALA A 263 1.95 -5.44 -0.70
N VAL A 264 2.11 -4.15 -1.03
CA VAL A 264 1.24 -3.47 -1.98
C VAL A 264 1.92 -3.40 -3.33
N SER A 265 1.46 -4.22 -4.27
CA SER A 265 1.92 -4.21 -5.66
C SER A 265 1.18 -3.13 -6.44
N SER A 266 1.92 -2.14 -6.94
CA SER A 266 1.36 -0.98 -7.65
C SER A 266 2.37 -0.38 -8.62
N GLY A 267 1.88 0.28 -9.67
CA GLY A 267 2.72 0.99 -10.63
C GLY A 267 2.57 0.47 -12.06
N GLY A 268 1.44 0.80 -12.72
CA GLY A 268 1.21 0.45 -14.12
C GLY A 268 0.70 -0.97 -14.35
N LEU A 269 0.01 -1.53 -13.37
CA LEU A 269 -0.66 -2.82 -13.52
C LEU A 269 -1.83 -2.71 -14.50
N TYR A 270 -1.80 -3.61 -15.48
CA TYR A 270 -2.93 -3.89 -16.36
C TYR A 270 -3.52 -5.27 -16.01
N PRO A 271 -4.80 -5.49 -16.34
CA PRO A 271 -5.48 -6.74 -16.05
C PRO A 271 -4.70 -8.01 -16.44
N SER A 272 -4.13 -8.05 -17.64
CA SER A 272 -3.38 -9.20 -18.16
C SER A 272 -2.09 -9.55 -17.37
N LEU A 273 -1.56 -8.63 -16.59
CA LEU A 273 -0.35 -8.86 -15.77
C LEU A 273 -0.66 -9.48 -14.41
N ILE A 274 -1.89 -9.38 -13.92
CA ILE A 274 -2.30 -9.79 -12.58
C ILE A 274 -1.96 -11.25 -12.27
N PRO A 275 -2.25 -12.24 -13.15
CA PRO A 275 -1.91 -13.63 -12.87
C PRO A 275 -0.42 -13.85 -12.66
N LYS A 276 0.43 -13.16 -13.43
CA LYS A 276 1.89 -13.24 -13.29
C LYS A 276 2.37 -12.66 -11.98
N VAL A 277 1.79 -11.54 -11.54
CA VAL A 277 2.10 -10.91 -10.24
C VAL A 277 1.70 -11.85 -9.11
N ILE A 278 0.50 -12.44 -9.14
CA ILE A 278 0.05 -13.40 -8.12
C ILE A 278 0.94 -14.64 -8.09
N LYS A 279 1.37 -15.12 -9.25
CA LYS A 279 2.29 -16.28 -9.34
C LYS A 279 3.63 -16.03 -8.64
N ILE A 280 4.15 -14.79 -8.71
CA ILE A 280 5.44 -14.43 -8.12
C ILE A 280 5.31 -14.06 -6.65
N LEU A 281 4.36 -13.18 -6.32
CA LEU A 281 4.20 -12.58 -5.00
C LEU A 281 3.13 -13.27 -4.12
N GLY A 282 2.48 -14.33 -4.63
CA GLY A 282 1.45 -15.05 -3.88
C GLY A 282 0.17 -14.24 -3.63
N LYS A 283 -0.59 -14.69 -2.62
CA LYS A 283 -1.91 -14.11 -2.29
C LYS A 283 -1.90 -13.08 -1.16
N ASP A 284 -0.81 -13.00 -0.39
CA ASP A 284 -0.71 -12.07 0.75
C ASP A 284 -0.26 -10.65 0.29
N ILE A 285 -0.85 -10.19 -0.80
CA ILE A 285 -0.59 -8.89 -1.43
C ILE A 285 -1.87 -8.07 -1.59
N ILE A 286 -1.70 -6.76 -1.70
CA ILE A 286 -2.73 -5.83 -2.17
C ILE A 286 -2.38 -5.44 -3.60
N LEU A 287 -3.24 -5.77 -4.55
CA LEU A 287 -3.11 -5.34 -5.95
C LEU A 287 -3.76 -3.97 -6.11
N GLN A 288 -2.94 -2.94 -6.33
CA GLN A 288 -3.41 -1.58 -6.52
C GLN A 288 -3.42 -1.22 -8.00
N VAL A 289 -4.60 -1.33 -8.63
CA VAL A 289 -4.79 -1.17 -10.06
C VAL A 289 -5.45 0.17 -10.38
N GLY A 290 -4.72 1.09 -10.99
CA GLY A 290 -5.24 2.41 -11.39
C GLY A 290 -5.72 2.43 -12.85
N GLY A 291 -4.79 2.59 -13.80
CA GLY A 291 -5.11 2.68 -15.23
C GLY A 291 -5.89 1.50 -15.78
N GLY A 292 -5.60 0.28 -15.31
CA GLY A 292 -6.34 -0.93 -15.70
C GLY A 292 -7.80 -0.97 -15.24
N VAL A 293 -8.18 -0.15 -14.25
CA VAL A 293 -9.56 0.02 -13.80
C VAL A 293 -10.24 1.16 -14.57
N HIS A 294 -9.66 2.36 -14.49
CA HIS A 294 -10.31 3.58 -15.03
C HIS A 294 -10.25 3.69 -16.56
N GLY A 295 -9.28 3.03 -17.19
CA GLY A 295 -9.12 2.99 -18.64
C GLY A 295 -9.96 1.93 -19.35
N HIS A 296 -10.78 1.15 -18.64
CA HIS A 296 -11.64 0.15 -19.26
C HIS A 296 -12.67 0.80 -20.17
N ARG A 297 -12.91 0.22 -21.35
CA ARG A 297 -13.81 0.77 -22.37
C ARG A 297 -15.22 1.12 -21.85
N TYR A 298 -15.71 0.34 -20.88
CA TYR A 298 -17.04 0.54 -20.28
C TYR A 298 -16.98 1.26 -18.92
N GLY A 299 -15.88 1.98 -18.64
CA GLY A 299 -15.72 2.81 -17.45
C GLY A 299 -15.26 2.07 -16.22
N THR A 300 -15.14 2.83 -15.12
CA THR A 300 -14.51 2.41 -13.86
C THR A 300 -15.12 1.15 -13.25
N ARG A 301 -16.46 1.05 -13.19
CA ARG A 301 -17.15 -0.11 -12.61
C ARG A 301 -16.84 -1.40 -13.36
N ALA A 302 -16.89 -1.33 -14.69
CA ALA A 302 -16.57 -2.49 -15.53
C ALA A 302 -15.10 -2.88 -15.43
N GLY A 303 -14.19 -1.90 -15.32
CA GLY A 303 -12.78 -2.16 -15.12
C GLY A 303 -12.50 -2.80 -13.74
N ALA A 304 -13.16 -2.33 -12.68
CA ALA A 304 -13.10 -2.92 -11.37
C ALA A 304 -13.60 -4.38 -11.39
N ARG A 305 -14.71 -4.64 -12.07
CA ARG A 305 -15.25 -5.99 -12.23
C ARG A 305 -14.32 -6.90 -13.01
N ALA A 306 -13.72 -6.40 -14.10
CA ALA A 306 -12.74 -7.15 -14.87
C ALA A 306 -11.52 -7.56 -14.01
N VAL A 307 -11.01 -6.66 -13.18
CA VAL A 307 -9.91 -6.96 -12.26
C VAL A 307 -10.33 -8.05 -11.25
N ARG A 308 -11.53 -7.97 -10.69
CA ARG A 308 -12.05 -8.98 -9.78
C ARG A 308 -12.19 -10.34 -10.48
N GLN A 309 -12.78 -10.39 -11.67
CA GLN A 309 -12.95 -11.60 -12.47
C GLN A 309 -11.60 -12.27 -12.82
N ILE A 310 -10.56 -11.47 -13.09
CA ILE A 310 -9.21 -12.00 -13.37
C ILE A 310 -8.63 -12.67 -12.10
N VAL A 311 -8.79 -12.04 -10.96
CA VAL A 311 -8.29 -12.60 -9.69
C VAL A 311 -9.04 -13.88 -9.34
N ASP A 312 -10.36 -13.88 -9.45
CA ASP A 312 -11.18 -15.06 -9.18
C ASP A 312 -10.77 -16.22 -10.10
N ALA A 313 -10.70 -16.00 -11.43
CA ALA A 313 -10.22 -17.01 -12.38
C ALA A 313 -8.81 -17.52 -12.05
N THR A 314 -7.90 -16.61 -11.68
CA THR A 314 -6.51 -16.97 -11.33
C THR A 314 -6.46 -17.84 -10.07
N MET A 315 -7.24 -17.51 -9.05
CA MET A 315 -7.28 -18.26 -7.80
C MET A 315 -7.96 -19.62 -7.97
N GLU A 316 -8.92 -19.74 -8.89
CA GLU A 316 -9.59 -20.99 -9.26
C GLU A 316 -8.78 -21.85 -10.26
N GLY A 317 -7.66 -21.31 -10.78
CA GLY A 317 -6.84 -22.00 -11.77
C GLY A 317 -7.48 -22.10 -13.17
N ILE A 318 -8.50 -21.30 -13.44
CA ILE A 318 -9.23 -21.31 -14.71
C ILE A 318 -8.52 -20.41 -15.74
N ASN A 319 -8.43 -20.90 -16.98
CA ASN A 319 -7.86 -20.11 -18.08
C ASN A 319 -8.68 -18.83 -18.33
N LEU A 320 -8.02 -17.67 -18.42
CA LEU A 320 -8.69 -16.37 -18.57
C LEU A 320 -9.56 -16.27 -19.83
N LYS A 321 -9.14 -16.89 -20.96
CA LYS A 321 -9.95 -16.89 -22.19
C LYS A 321 -11.24 -17.70 -21.98
N GLU A 322 -11.16 -18.80 -21.25
CA GLU A 322 -12.32 -19.62 -20.93
C GLU A 322 -13.25 -18.90 -19.97
N TYR A 323 -12.72 -18.37 -18.87
CA TYR A 323 -13.51 -17.60 -17.90
C TYR A 323 -14.19 -16.38 -18.54
N SER A 324 -13.55 -15.75 -19.52
CA SER A 324 -14.08 -14.59 -20.25
C SER A 324 -15.29 -14.90 -21.14
N LYS A 325 -15.59 -16.17 -21.46
CA LYS A 325 -16.77 -16.52 -22.28
C LYS A 325 -18.07 -16.06 -21.59
N ASN A 326 -18.13 -16.17 -20.26
CA ASN A 326 -19.29 -15.80 -19.45
C ASN A 326 -19.10 -14.47 -18.69
N ASN A 327 -17.97 -13.79 -18.87
CA ASN A 327 -17.60 -12.57 -18.13
C ASN A 327 -17.19 -11.46 -19.11
N ASN A 328 -18.18 -10.65 -19.52
CA ASN A 328 -18.02 -9.67 -20.60
C ASN A 328 -16.98 -8.58 -20.26
N GLU A 329 -16.91 -8.11 -19.03
CA GLU A 329 -15.94 -7.10 -18.61
C GLU A 329 -14.51 -7.63 -18.75
N LEU A 330 -14.25 -8.86 -18.32
CA LEU A 330 -12.97 -9.53 -18.52
C LEU A 330 -12.65 -9.70 -20.01
N LYS A 331 -13.64 -10.13 -20.82
CA LYS A 331 -13.47 -10.29 -22.26
C LYS A 331 -13.02 -9.00 -22.95
N VAL A 332 -13.62 -7.88 -22.57
CA VAL A 332 -13.27 -6.55 -23.10
C VAL A 332 -11.87 -6.15 -22.61
N ALA A 333 -11.55 -6.36 -21.33
CA ALA A 333 -10.24 -6.06 -20.77
C ALA A 333 -9.11 -6.85 -21.45
N LEU A 334 -9.32 -8.15 -21.73
CA LEU A 334 -8.35 -8.99 -22.44
C LEU A 334 -8.14 -8.55 -23.89
N ARG A 335 -9.17 -8.04 -24.56
CA ARG A 335 -9.02 -7.47 -25.92
C ARG A 335 -8.27 -6.15 -25.92
N GLN A 336 -8.37 -5.38 -24.84
CA GLN A 336 -7.76 -4.06 -24.71
C GLN A 336 -6.30 -4.12 -24.26
N TRP A 337 -5.93 -5.09 -23.42
CA TRP A 337 -4.62 -5.19 -22.77
C TRP A 337 -4.01 -6.59 -22.80
N GLY A 338 -4.61 -7.57 -23.46
CA GLY A 338 -4.15 -8.95 -23.56
C GLY A 338 -3.11 -9.20 -24.64
#